data_64e4694e0deaba1d662df811f0344656
#
_entry.id   64e4694e0deaba1d662df811f0344656
#
_cell.length_a   1.000
_cell.length_b   1.000
_cell.length_c   1.000
_cell.angle_alpha   90.00
_cell.angle_beta   90.00
_cell.angle_gamma   90.00
#
_symmetry.space_group_name_H-M   'P 1'
#
loop_
_entity.id
_entity.type
_entity.pdbx_description
1 polymer ?
#
loop_
_entity_poly.entity_id
_entity_poly.type
_entity_poly.pdbx_seq_one_letter_code
_entity_poly.pdbx_strand_id
1 'polypeptide(L)'
;KHLIGAYALGKAQRVIALLRAEGYDAPIHLHGAAQRLTEYHVAQGIALGDLRPATTPKDIEGQVVIAPPSAFASPWVQRFRDPVIGFASGWMTVRARARQRGVELPLVISDHVDWPQLTQTLQELRPKRSGSPTAPRRGCCAGAR
;
A
#
# COMPACT_ATOMS: atom_id res chain seq x y z
N LYS A 1 -6.97 13.58 12.19
CA LYS A 1 -6.74 12.12 11.99
C LYS A 1 -6.38 11.89 10.55
N HIS A 2 -5.33 11.10 10.29
CA HIS A 2 -4.92 10.73 8.95
C HIS A 2 -5.17 9.24 8.76
N LEU A 3 -6.08 8.87 7.86
CA LEU A 3 -6.33 7.48 7.50
C LEU A 3 -5.59 7.16 6.22
N ILE A 4 -4.58 6.32 6.30
CA ILE A 4 -3.75 5.94 5.16
C ILE A 4 -4.13 4.54 4.67
N GLY A 5 -4.65 4.48 3.46
CA GLY A 5 -4.93 3.23 2.75
C GLY A 5 -3.65 2.60 2.23
N ALA A 6 -3.30 1.43 2.75
CA ALA A 6 -2.16 0.64 2.31
C ALA A 6 -2.48 -0.85 2.39
N TYR A 7 -2.03 -1.65 1.42
CA TYR A 7 -2.18 -3.10 1.48
C TYR A 7 -1.50 -3.66 2.73
N ALA A 8 -2.18 -4.59 3.40
CA ALA A 8 -1.80 -5.10 4.71
C ALA A 8 -0.45 -5.81 4.74
N LEU A 9 -0.05 -6.45 3.62
CA LEU A 9 1.24 -7.13 3.50
C LEU A 9 2.23 -6.26 2.72
N GLY A 10 3.38 -6.00 3.30
CA GLY A 10 4.50 -5.27 2.72
C GLY A 10 4.30 -3.76 2.69
N LYS A 11 3.25 -3.27 2.03
CA LYS A 11 3.04 -1.83 1.83
C LYS A 11 2.73 -1.08 3.13
N ALA A 12 1.87 -1.62 3.99
CA ALA A 12 1.57 -1.03 5.29
C ALA A 12 2.86 -0.86 6.11
N GLN A 13 3.69 -1.89 6.20
CA GLN A 13 4.94 -1.87 6.94
C GLN A 13 5.95 -0.92 6.33
N ARG A 14 6.01 -0.84 5.00
CA ARG A 14 6.86 0.13 4.30
C ARG A 14 6.44 1.57 4.57
N VAL A 15 5.14 1.86 4.57
CA VAL A 15 4.62 3.21 4.94
C VAL A 15 5.02 3.56 6.37
N ILE A 16 4.88 2.63 7.32
CA ILE A 16 5.29 2.83 8.71
C ILE A 16 6.79 3.15 8.78
N ALA A 17 7.62 2.33 8.16
CA ALA A 17 9.07 2.52 8.16
C ALA A 17 9.48 3.87 7.57
N LEU A 18 8.83 4.31 6.48
CA LEU A 18 9.07 5.63 5.89
C LEU A 18 8.66 6.76 6.83
N LEU A 19 7.50 6.67 7.50
CA LEU A 19 7.09 7.66 8.48
C LEU A 19 8.08 7.76 9.64
N ARG A 20 8.61 6.62 10.12
CA ARG A 20 9.64 6.60 11.16
C ARG A 20 10.95 7.22 10.69
N ALA A 21 11.36 6.95 9.46
CA ALA A 21 12.56 7.53 8.87
C ALA A 21 12.47 9.06 8.74
N GLU A 22 11.26 9.60 8.52
CA GLU A 22 10.98 11.04 8.47
C GLU A 22 10.75 11.67 9.86
N GLY A 23 10.98 10.92 10.95
CA GLY A 23 10.89 11.42 12.32
C GLY A 23 9.49 11.45 12.93
N TYR A 24 8.53 10.71 12.37
CA TYR A 24 7.23 10.57 13.00
C TYR A 24 7.28 9.53 14.12
N ASP A 25 7.41 9.98 15.37
CA ASP A 25 7.58 9.11 16.54
C ASP A 25 6.27 8.81 17.31
N ALA A 26 5.18 9.51 16.98
CA ALA A 26 3.89 9.28 17.63
C ALA A 26 3.34 7.86 17.32
N PRO A 27 2.43 7.33 18.16
CA PRO A 27 1.80 6.05 17.91
C PRO A 27 1.14 5.97 16.53
N ILE A 28 1.32 4.84 15.84
CA ILE A 28 0.62 4.52 14.59
C ILE A 28 -0.41 3.44 14.89
N HIS A 29 -1.65 3.70 14.49
CA HIS A 29 -2.76 2.79 14.72
C HIS A 29 -3.01 1.89 13.51
N LEU A 30 -3.24 0.61 13.77
CA LEU A 30 -3.41 -0.39 12.73
C LEU A 30 -4.83 -0.95 12.72
N HIS A 31 -5.41 -1.03 11.55
CA HIS A 31 -6.60 -1.86 11.32
C HIS A 31 -6.27 -3.34 11.61
N GLY A 32 -7.22 -4.08 12.19
CA GLY A 32 -7.01 -5.49 12.61
C GLY A 32 -6.43 -6.39 11.51
N ALA A 33 -6.79 -6.15 10.25
CA ALA A 33 -6.26 -6.92 9.12
C ALA A 33 -4.75 -6.74 8.89
N ALA A 34 -4.15 -5.65 9.37
CA ALA A 34 -2.71 -5.39 9.22
C ALA A 34 -1.90 -5.83 10.44
N GLN A 35 -2.52 -6.04 11.61
CA GLN A 35 -1.83 -6.29 12.87
C GLN A 35 -0.91 -7.50 12.83
N ARG A 36 -1.45 -8.70 12.57
CA ARG A 36 -0.66 -9.95 12.58
C ARG A 36 0.52 -9.92 11.61
N LEU A 37 0.32 -9.33 10.43
CA LEU A 37 1.39 -9.20 9.44
C LEU A 37 2.47 -8.23 9.92
N THR A 38 2.09 -7.16 10.58
CA THR A 38 3.03 -6.18 11.12
C THR A 38 3.78 -6.74 12.32
N GLU A 39 3.11 -7.47 13.22
CA GLU A 39 3.74 -8.18 14.32
C GLU A 39 4.79 -9.18 13.83
N TYR A 40 4.50 -9.89 12.73
CA TYR A 40 5.48 -10.77 12.08
C TYR A 40 6.73 -10.01 11.64
N HIS A 41 6.58 -8.84 11.00
CA HIS A 41 7.73 -8.02 10.57
C HIS A 41 8.56 -7.53 11.76
N VAL A 42 7.91 -7.12 12.85
CA VAL A 42 8.59 -6.72 14.10
C VAL A 42 9.36 -7.91 14.69
N ALA A 43 8.76 -9.10 14.70
CA ALA A 43 9.42 -10.32 15.17
C ALA A 43 10.64 -10.72 14.30
N GLN A 44 10.68 -10.30 13.03
CA GLN A 44 11.85 -10.44 12.15
C GLN A 44 12.91 -9.35 12.35
N GLY A 45 12.76 -8.48 13.35
CA GLY A 45 13.74 -7.44 13.69
C GLY A 45 13.54 -6.11 12.97
N ILE A 46 12.42 -5.90 12.27
CA ILE A 46 12.12 -4.61 11.63
C ILE A 46 11.59 -3.63 12.67
N ALA A 47 12.31 -2.54 12.92
CA ALA A 47 11.94 -1.51 13.88
C ALA A 47 10.81 -0.63 13.31
N LEU A 48 9.57 -0.81 13.76
CA LEU A 48 8.41 -0.05 13.34
C LEU A 48 7.86 0.91 14.42
N GLY A 49 8.50 0.98 15.58
CA GLY A 49 8.15 1.88 16.68
C GLY A 49 6.86 1.51 17.41
N ASP A 50 6.21 2.52 18.04
CA ASP A 50 4.97 2.30 18.81
C ASP A 50 3.79 2.08 17.85
N LEU A 51 3.24 0.86 17.91
CA LEU A 51 2.11 0.41 17.11
C LEU A 51 0.95 0.01 18.01
N ARG A 52 -0.24 0.49 17.69
CA ARG A 52 -1.44 0.25 18.48
C ARG A 52 -2.62 -0.21 17.60
N PRO A 53 -3.55 -1.00 18.14
CA PRO A 53 -4.78 -1.33 17.42
C PRO A 53 -5.68 -0.10 17.25
N ALA A 54 -6.29 0.07 16.08
CA ALA A 54 -7.24 1.15 15.79
C ALA A 54 -8.63 0.83 16.37
N THR A 55 -8.73 0.68 17.71
CA THR A 55 -9.97 0.25 18.39
C THR A 55 -10.86 1.43 18.79
N THR A 56 -10.28 2.50 19.32
CA THR A 56 -11.03 3.63 19.90
C THR A 56 -10.72 4.92 19.16
N PRO A 57 -11.64 5.44 18.31
CA PRO A 57 -11.38 6.65 17.50
C PRO A 57 -11.07 7.91 18.29
N LYS A 58 -11.51 8.01 19.55
CA LYS A 58 -11.27 9.19 20.41
C LYS A 58 -9.79 9.35 20.77
N ASP A 59 -9.09 8.24 20.96
CA ASP A 59 -7.69 8.24 21.40
C ASP A 59 -6.71 8.46 20.24
N ILE A 60 -7.23 8.61 19.01
CA ILE A 60 -6.45 8.67 17.77
C ILE A 60 -6.40 10.11 17.20
N GLU A 61 -6.82 11.12 17.96
CA GLU A 61 -6.82 12.51 17.48
C GLU A 61 -5.40 12.97 17.12
N GLY A 62 -5.25 13.54 15.91
CA GLY A 62 -3.94 13.99 15.41
C GLY A 62 -2.98 12.90 14.94
N GLN A 63 -3.34 11.62 15.10
CA GLN A 63 -2.46 10.49 14.80
C GLN A 63 -2.77 9.82 13.46
N VAL A 64 -1.88 8.92 13.06
CA VAL A 64 -1.97 8.15 11.82
C VAL A 64 -2.62 6.79 12.07
N VAL A 65 -3.57 6.45 11.20
CA VAL A 65 -4.20 5.12 11.15
C VAL A 65 -3.91 4.49 9.80
N ILE A 66 -3.42 3.25 9.80
CA ILE A 66 -3.17 2.49 8.57
C ILE A 66 -4.18 1.35 8.45
N ALA A 67 -4.83 1.28 7.29
CA ALA A 67 -5.83 0.28 7.00
C ALA A 67 -5.73 -0.22 5.54
N PRO A 68 -6.17 -1.45 5.25
CA PRO A 68 -6.25 -1.91 3.87
C PRO A 68 -7.31 -1.12 3.08
N PRO A 69 -7.16 -0.98 1.75
CA PRO A 69 -8.10 -0.23 0.91
C PRO A 69 -9.56 -0.66 1.06
N SER A 70 -9.81 -1.95 1.31
CA SER A 70 -11.15 -2.49 1.54
C SER A 70 -11.85 -1.92 2.78
N ALA A 71 -11.09 -1.50 3.80
CA ALA A 71 -11.66 -0.91 5.01
C ALA A 71 -12.35 0.43 4.73
N PHE A 72 -11.91 1.17 3.72
CA PHE A 72 -12.49 2.46 3.34
C PHE A 72 -13.88 2.34 2.69
N ALA A 73 -14.20 1.18 2.13
CA ALA A 73 -15.53 0.87 1.59
C ALA A 73 -16.47 0.24 2.64
N SER A 74 -16.03 0.10 3.89
CA SER A 74 -16.78 -0.54 4.96
C SER A 74 -17.28 0.49 6.00
N PRO A 75 -18.26 0.12 6.85
CA PRO A 75 -18.71 0.97 7.96
C PRO A 75 -17.60 1.33 8.96
N TRP A 76 -16.48 0.63 8.92
CA TRP A 76 -15.35 0.89 9.80
C TRP A 76 -14.82 2.33 9.68
N VAL A 77 -14.75 2.88 8.47
CA VAL A 77 -14.25 4.25 8.24
C VAL A 77 -15.16 5.32 8.87
N GLN A 78 -16.48 5.06 8.94
CA GLN A 78 -17.47 6.00 9.51
C GLN A 78 -17.26 6.25 11.01
N ARG A 79 -16.46 5.43 11.68
CA ARG A 79 -16.09 5.61 13.09
C ARG A 79 -15.16 6.81 13.31
N PHE A 80 -14.50 7.27 12.25
CA PHE A 80 -13.57 8.39 12.29
C PHE A 80 -14.28 9.65 11.78
N ARG A 81 -14.37 10.67 12.62
CA ARG A 81 -14.96 11.94 12.24
C ARG A 81 -13.95 12.77 11.45
N ASP A 82 -14.36 13.25 10.27
CA ASP A 82 -13.60 14.13 9.38
C ASP A 82 -12.11 13.69 9.22
N PRO A 83 -11.83 12.46 8.77
CA PRO A 83 -10.47 12.02 8.59
C PRO A 83 -9.89 12.55 7.29
N VAL A 84 -8.64 12.97 7.30
CA VAL A 84 -7.86 13.19 6.07
C VAL A 84 -7.54 11.83 5.46
N ILE A 85 -7.99 11.61 4.23
CA ILE A 85 -7.82 10.33 3.54
C ILE A 85 -6.54 10.34 2.71
N GLY A 86 -5.58 9.51 3.10
CA GLY A 86 -4.38 9.21 2.33
C GLY A 86 -4.46 7.85 1.65
N PHE A 87 -3.74 7.67 0.56
CA PHE A 87 -3.66 6.38 -0.12
C PHE A 87 -2.25 6.13 -0.67
N ALA A 88 -1.63 5.02 -0.25
CA ALA A 88 -0.30 4.60 -0.68
C ALA A 88 -0.37 3.65 -1.87
N SER A 89 -0.05 4.15 -3.06
CA SER A 89 -0.07 3.35 -4.29
C SER A 89 0.75 4.01 -5.39
N GLY A 90 1.39 3.22 -6.26
CA GLY A 90 2.02 3.72 -7.49
C GLY A 90 1.04 4.43 -8.42
N TRP A 91 -0.25 4.09 -8.36
CA TRP A 91 -1.30 4.75 -9.13
C TRP A 91 -1.61 6.20 -8.69
N MET A 92 -1.07 6.63 -7.56
CA MET A 92 -1.25 8.01 -7.08
C MET A 92 -0.44 9.03 -7.88
N THR A 93 0.42 8.60 -8.79
CA THR A 93 1.02 9.47 -9.82
C THR A 93 -0.04 10.08 -10.74
N VAL A 94 -1.19 9.39 -10.93
CA VAL A 94 -2.28 9.86 -11.79
C VAL A 94 -3.28 10.66 -10.96
N ARG A 95 -3.18 11.99 -11.01
CA ARG A 95 -4.03 12.92 -10.23
C ARG A 95 -5.54 12.68 -10.39
N ALA A 96 -5.98 12.30 -11.59
CA ALA A 96 -7.38 12.00 -11.83
C ALA A 96 -7.90 10.84 -10.98
N ARG A 97 -7.08 9.79 -10.76
CA ARG A 97 -7.44 8.63 -9.92
C ARG A 97 -7.53 8.99 -8.44
N ALA A 98 -6.64 9.85 -7.95
CA ALA A 98 -6.70 10.34 -6.57
C ALA A 98 -8.01 11.10 -6.33
N ARG A 99 -8.36 12.02 -7.23
CA ARG A 99 -9.61 12.81 -7.15
C ARG A 99 -10.87 11.93 -7.19
N GLN A 100 -10.93 10.95 -8.10
CA GLN A 100 -12.08 10.04 -8.20
C GLN A 100 -12.33 9.21 -6.93
N ARG A 101 -11.29 8.99 -6.13
CA ARG A 101 -11.37 8.21 -4.88
C ARG A 101 -11.51 9.09 -3.63
N GLY A 102 -11.64 10.41 -3.77
CA GLY A 102 -11.69 11.32 -2.63
C GLY A 102 -10.42 11.29 -1.78
N VAL A 103 -9.26 11.02 -2.41
CA VAL A 103 -7.97 10.96 -1.72
C VAL A 103 -7.41 12.38 -1.62
N GLU A 104 -7.24 12.86 -0.40
CA GLU A 104 -6.67 14.18 -0.11
C GLU A 104 -5.13 14.12 -0.07
N LEU A 105 -4.58 13.01 0.39
CA LEU A 105 -3.12 12.79 0.52
C LEU A 105 -2.66 11.64 -0.37
N PRO A 106 -2.33 11.87 -1.64
CA PRO A 106 -1.83 10.84 -2.53
C PRO A 106 -0.35 10.55 -2.24
N LEU A 107 -0.08 9.36 -1.72
CA LEU A 107 1.28 8.88 -1.45
C LEU A 107 1.74 7.97 -2.59
N VAL A 108 2.74 8.43 -3.35
CA VAL A 108 3.29 7.65 -4.47
C VAL A 108 4.28 6.63 -3.94
N ILE A 109 3.76 5.48 -3.52
CA ILE A 109 4.55 4.36 -2.99
C ILE A 109 4.17 3.10 -3.77
N SER A 110 5.13 2.52 -4.49
CA SER A 110 4.95 1.28 -5.26
C SER A 110 5.84 0.18 -4.71
N ASP A 111 5.28 -1.02 -4.57
CA ASP A 111 6.01 -2.26 -4.28
C ASP A 111 6.23 -3.09 -5.56
N HIS A 112 5.71 -2.59 -6.68
CA HIS A 112 5.90 -3.22 -7.97
C HIS A 112 7.25 -2.84 -8.54
N VAL A 113 7.91 -3.80 -9.15
CA VAL A 113 9.12 -3.60 -9.95
C VAL A 113 8.81 -2.64 -11.11
N ASP A 114 9.70 -1.70 -11.38
CA ASP A 114 9.59 -0.83 -12.55
C ASP A 114 10.06 -1.55 -13.83
N TRP A 115 9.88 -0.91 -14.99
CA TRP A 115 10.24 -1.53 -16.27
C TRP A 115 11.73 -1.85 -16.40
N PRO A 116 12.67 -0.95 -16.02
CA PRO A 116 14.10 -1.26 -16.00
C PRO A 116 14.45 -2.46 -15.13
N GLN A 117 13.94 -2.52 -13.91
CA GLN A 117 14.20 -3.64 -12.98
C GLN A 117 13.61 -4.95 -13.50
N LEU A 118 12.40 -4.92 -14.10
CA LEU A 118 11.78 -6.09 -14.69
C LEU A 118 12.63 -6.63 -15.85
N THR A 119 13.07 -5.76 -16.75
CA THR A 119 13.88 -6.15 -17.90
C THR A 119 15.24 -6.67 -17.47
N GLN A 120 15.87 -6.06 -16.46
CA GLN A 120 17.11 -6.57 -15.88
C GLN A 120 16.92 -7.98 -15.29
N THR A 121 15.88 -8.20 -14.51
CA THR A 121 15.56 -9.51 -13.92
C THR A 121 15.35 -10.57 -15.01
N LEU A 122 14.64 -10.23 -16.09
CA LEU A 122 14.45 -11.14 -17.22
C LEU A 122 15.78 -11.47 -17.94
N GLN A 123 16.67 -10.50 -18.07
CA GLN A 123 18.00 -10.71 -18.66
C GLN A 123 18.88 -11.60 -17.78
N GLU A 124 18.86 -11.42 -16.47
CA GLU A 124 19.62 -12.24 -15.52
C GLU A 124 19.11 -13.67 -15.45
N LEU A 125 17.80 -13.87 -15.37
CA LEU A 125 17.19 -15.19 -15.27
C LEU A 125 17.19 -15.97 -16.59
N ARG A 126 17.30 -15.29 -17.74
CA ARG A 126 17.26 -15.87 -19.09
C ARG A 126 16.17 -16.94 -19.25
N PRO A 127 14.90 -16.65 -18.91
CA PRO A 127 13.85 -17.65 -18.96
C PRO A 127 13.65 -18.13 -20.40
N LYS A 128 13.51 -19.44 -20.60
CA LYS A 128 13.25 -20.03 -21.92
C LYS A 128 11.91 -19.59 -22.53
N ARG A 129 10.96 -19.15 -21.69
CA ARG A 129 9.66 -18.57 -22.08
C ARG A 129 9.27 -17.49 -21.09
N SER A 130 8.99 -16.30 -21.58
CA SER A 130 8.37 -15.23 -20.81
C SER A 130 6.93 -15.06 -21.31
N GLY A 131 5.95 -15.32 -20.48
CA GLY A 131 4.54 -15.11 -20.81
C GLY A 131 3.66 -15.36 -19.61
N SER A 132 2.61 -14.54 -19.43
CA SER A 132 1.61 -14.79 -18.42
C SER A 132 0.77 -16.00 -18.80
N PRO A 133 0.56 -16.97 -17.91
CA PRO A 133 -0.27 -18.14 -18.19
C PRO A 133 -1.75 -17.78 -18.42
N THR A 134 -2.16 -16.55 -18.10
CA THR A 134 -3.53 -16.06 -18.24
C THR A 134 -3.78 -15.21 -19.49
N ALA A 135 -2.76 -14.89 -20.27
CA ALA A 135 -2.96 -14.16 -21.52
C ALA A 135 -3.54 -15.11 -22.59
N PRO A 136 -4.71 -14.83 -23.19
CA PRO A 136 -5.20 -15.60 -24.31
C PRO A 136 -4.17 -15.51 -25.45
N ARG A 137 -3.83 -16.63 -26.06
CA ARG A 137 -2.97 -16.67 -27.25
C ARG A 137 -3.66 -15.88 -28.35
N ARG A 138 -3.35 -14.61 -28.49
CA ARG A 138 -3.66 -13.89 -29.72
C ARG A 138 -2.74 -14.48 -30.79
N GLY A 139 -3.35 -15.21 -31.74
CA GLY A 139 -2.63 -15.70 -32.89
C GLY A 139 -1.90 -14.55 -33.57
N CYS A 140 -0.63 -14.70 -33.84
CA CYS A 140 0.07 -13.87 -34.80
C CYS A 140 -0.67 -13.98 -36.11
N CYS A 141 -1.48 -13.00 -36.45
CA CYS A 141 -1.87 -12.80 -37.85
C CYS A 141 -0.60 -12.42 -38.60
N ALA A 142 -0.02 -13.41 -39.26
CA ALA A 142 0.95 -13.18 -40.29
C ALA A 142 0.25 -12.36 -41.39
N GLY A 143 0.50 -11.07 -41.39
CA GLY A 143 0.16 -10.17 -42.47
C GLY A 143 1.09 -10.49 -43.63
N ALA A 144 0.62 -11.30 -44.54
CA ALA A 144 1.24 -11.48 -45.82
C ALA A 144 0.94 -10.25 -46.70
N ARG A 145 1.99 -9.76 -47.35
CA ARG A 145 2.09 -8.96 -48.58
C ARG A 145 1.77 -7.51 -48.47
#